data_0a27f63864762c8a5d3f1da31378c184
#
_entry.id   0a27f63864762c8a5d3f1da31378c184
#
_cell.length_a   1.000
_cell.length_b   1.000
_cell.length_c   1.000
_cell.angle_alpha   90.00
_cell.angle_beta   90.00
_cell.angle_gamma   90.00
#
_symmetry.space_group_name_H-M   'P 1'
#
loop_
_entity.id
_entity.type
_entity.pdbx_description
1 polymer ?
#
loop_
_entity_poly.entity_id
_entity_poly.type
_entity_poly.pdbx_seq_one_letter_code
_entity_poly.pdbx_strand_id
1 'polypeptide(L)'
;MWGNTRAFLPGGRLGAACQLGGDRLGPQLAELAATAVVVGPGVRPGKGWAAVAARPDRAPFPDGTFDLVAVEHPAGTGQPPGPVLREARRLCRPTGSLLVGFHAGLGGRLRPSGSGQERGVLLVALPSQQRPAFVLRPDDRDPVRYFVRRVAFAHRQPGRAARHAHLRQAASRIALAAPAGLAIRGAPARIQVVPGPAAPPVLLERLTALVLEGWSGLELPGPPPARLAPLVVGHRRPATGMVTVLLFRPGDRSPSVVAKLPRYGCTGRPLRREAAALETIWAALPGTVRASIPRPLGVHLIDGTEVLLQTGVAGTHLFGTTASGRLRRPALARQVDLALTWCATLQSASARPVVADDPLLADRLDPLASEVVALLGGDAKVESLLDRTIVQARALLGTRMPLAASHGDYWAGNLFVEDGRVSGVVDWERAALDELPLWDPVKAVGSAAYHLDRYRSVPRRGPAALPGWGDLGPWRGLAEPQFAAGFRAAFVQPGWLANLCRDALVTTFRRTGVPVGWLPTAITMYLVRQVLQSTDSPRSVAGWGSVLRALAVCPATWADQFVDHRTIITGGSHG
;
A
#
# COMPACT_ATOMS: atom_id res chain seq x y z
N MET A 1 -4.39 -3.13 -13.99
CA MET A 1 -5.82 -3.36 -13.75
C MET A 1 -6.11 -4.85 -13.60
N TRP A 2 -5.76 -5.63 -14.59
CA TRP A 2 -6.10 -7.05 -14.72
C TRP A 2 -5.44 -7.97 -13.69
N GLY A 3 -4.25 -7.68 -13.19
CA GLY A 3 -3.57 -8.51 -12.18
C GLY A 3 -4.33 -8.71 -10.86
N ASN A 4 -5.44 -8.02 -10.66
CA ASN A 4 -6.30 -8.15 -9.48
C ASN A 4 -7.52 -9.05 -9.73
N THR A 5 -7.63 -9.64 -10.92
CA THR A 5 -8.79 -10.45 -11.31
C THR A 5 -8.81 -11.83 -10.65
N ARG A 6 -7.72 -12.25 -9.97
CA ARG A 6 -7.65 -13.57 -9.33
C ARG A 6 -8.85 -13.87 -8.42
N ALA A 7 -9.30 -12.89 -7.67
CA ALA A 7 -10.44 -13.05 -6.77
C ALA A 7 -11.76 -13.42 -7.50
N PHE A 8 -11.84 -13.12 -8.80
CA PHE A 8 -13.02 -13.33 -9.64
C PHE A 8 -12.93 -14.56 -10.54
N LEU A 9 -11.89 -15.35 -10.40
CA LEU A 9 -11.67 -16.57 -11.17
C LEU A 9 -11.65 -17.75 -10.20
N PRO A 10 -11.93 -18.97 -10.69
CA PRO A 10 -11.73 -20.18 -9.89
C PRO A 10 -10.32 -20.25 -9.33
N GLY A 11 -10.15 -20.88 -8.17
CA GLY A 11 -8.81 -21.17 -7.62
C GLY A 11 -8.04 -22.11 -8.54
N GLY A 12 -6.72 -22.09 -8.42
CA GLY A 12 -5.84 -22.92 -9.23
C GLY A 12 -5.46 -22.32 -10.59
N ARG A 13 -4.67 -23.07 -11.35
CA ARG A 13 -4.21 -22.70 -12.69
C ARG A 13 -5.22 -23.17 -13.74
N LEU A 14 -5.60 -22.31 -14.64
CA LEU A 14 -6.48 -22.65 -15.75
C LEU A 14 -5.75 -23.49 -16.79
N GLY A 15 -6.47 -24.34 -17.51
CA GLY A 15 -5.91 -25.12 -18.61
C GLY A 15 -5.57 -24.23 -19.81
N ALA A 16 -6.57 -23.47 -20.30
CA ALA A 16 -6.40 -22.60 -21.47
C ALA A 16 -7.11 -21.26 -21.29
N ALA A 17 -6.45 -20.19 -21.69
CA ALA A 17 -7.01 -18.85 -21.69
C ALA A 17 -6.79 -18.12 -23.02
N CYS A 18 -7.76 -17.31 -23.44
CA CYS A 18 -7.72 -16.56 -24.67
C CYS A 18 -8.03 -15.08 -24.45
N GLN A 19 -7.35 -14.19 -25.16
CA GLN A 19 -7.72 -12.78 -25.30
C GLN A 19 -8.19 -12.51 -26.73
N LEU A 20 -9.33 -11.84 -26.87
CA LEU A 20 -9.84 -11.35 -28.13
C LEU A 20 -9.66 -9.83 -28.21
N GLY A 21 -8.89 -9.39 -29.18
CA GLY A 21 -8.60 -7.98 -29.44
C GLY A 21 -7.55 -7.39 -28.48
N GLY A 22 -6.48 -6.84 -29.05
CA GLY A 22 -5.34 -6.30 -28.30
C GLY A 22 -4.39 -7.38 -27.75
N ASP A 23 -3.30 -6.95 -27.12
CA ASP A 23 -2.24 -7.84 -26.58
C ASP A 23 -1.88 -7.56 -25.12
N ARG A 24 -2.58 -6.64 -24.48
CA ARG A 24 -2.24 -6.13 -23.14
C ARG A 24 -2.35 -7.16 -22.02
N LEU A 25 -3.15 -8.20 -22.23
CA LEU A 25 -3.40 -9.25 -21.22
C LEU A 25 -2.54 -10.49 -21.43
N GLY A 26 -1.85 -10.63 -22.56
CA GLY A 26 -1.03 -11.80 -22.86
C GLY A 26 -0.13 -12.24 -21.71
N PRO A 27 0.68 -11.36 -21.09
CA PRO A 27 1.52 -11.73 -19.95
C PRO A 27 0.71 -12.25 -18.76
N GLN A 28 -0.44 -11.64 -18.46
CA GLN A 28 -1.29 -12.05 -17.33
C GLN A 28 -1.98 -13.39 -17.61
N LEU A 29 -2.40 -13.63 -18.83
CA LEU A 29 -2.97 -14.91 -19.23
C LEU A 29 -1.94 -16.03 -19.16
N ALA A 30 -0.68 -15.75 -19.50
CA ALA A 30 0.42 -16.70 -19.39
C ALA A 30 0.70 -17.12 -17.92
N GLU A 31 0.47 -16.20 -16.98
CA GLU A 31 0.55 -16.48 -15.55
C GLU A 31 -0.65 -17.31 -15.03
N LEU A 32 -1.83 -17.09 -15.62
CA LEU A 32 -3.10 -17.67 -15.22
C LEU A 32 -3.33 -19.09 -15.72
N ALA A 33 -2.89 -19.40 -16.95
CA ALA A 33 -3.23 -20.59 -17.67
C ALA A 33 -1.98 -21.40 -18.08
N ALA A 34 -2.17 -22.69 -18.29
CA ALA A 34 -1.15 -23.53 -18.88
C ALA A 34 -0.88 -23.16 -20.34
N THR A 35 -1.95 -22.79 -21.05
CA THR A 35 -1.89 -22.31 -22.42
C THR A 35 -2.56 -20.93 -22.51
N ALA A 36 -1.84 -19.93 -23.00
CA ALA A 36 -2.36 -18.58 -23.22
C ALA A 36 -2.27 -18.19 -24.70
N VAL A 37 -3.36 -17.66 -25.25
CA VAL A 37 -3.46 -17.26 -26.66
C VAL A 37 -4.03 -15.86 -26.77
N VAL A 38 -3.46 -15.05 -27.65
CA VAL A 38 -4.01 -13.73 -27.99
C VAL A 38 -4.38 -13.70 -29.46
N VAL A 39 -5.63 -13.32 -29.74
CA VAL A 39 -6.20 -13.26 -31.09
C VAL A 39 -6.43 -11.82 -31.49
N GLY A 40 -5.84 -11.40 -32.57
CA GLY A 40 -6.03 -10.05 -33.11
C GLY A 40 -5.20 -9.76 -34.34
N PRO A 41 -5.59 -8.77 -35.14
CA PRO A 41 -4.79 -8.35 -36.30
C PRO A 41 -3.47 -7.72 -35.80
N GLY A 42 -2.35 -8.19 -36.33
CA GLY A 42 -1.02 -7.64 -36.00
C GLY A 42 -0.47 -7.96 -34.62
N VAL A 43 -1.11 -8.85 -33.85
CA VAL A 43 -0.61 -9.32 -32.55
C VAL A 43 0.66 -10.14 -32.74
N ARG A 44 1.66 -9.90 -31.90
CA ARG A 44 2.92 -10.66 -31.88
C ARG A 44 2.99 -11.54 -30.65
N PRO A 45 3.57 -12.74 -30.73
CA PRO A 45 3.74 -13.59 -29.57
C PRO A 45 4.66 -12.95 -28.52
N GLY A 46 4.45 -13.30 -27.26
CA GLY A 46 5.25 -12.84 -26.14
C GLY A 46 5.72 -14.00 -25.26
N LYS A 47 6.43 -13.68 -24.20
CA LYS A 47 6.91 -14.69 -23.25
C LYS A 47 5.74 -15.43 -22.60
N GLY A 48 5.61 -16.72 -22.88
CA GLY A 48 4.60 -17.60 -22.27
C GLY A 48 3.21 -17.56 -22.92
N TRP A 49 3.01 -16.85 -24.03
CA TRP A 49 1.74 -16.82 -24.77
C TRP A 49 1.93 -16.78 -26.27
N ALA A 50 1.01 -17.39 -26.99
CA ALA A 50 0.99 -17.46 -28.44
C ALA A 50 0.11 -16.34 -29.03
N ALA A 51 0.45 -15.90 -30.24
CA ALA A 51 -0.36 -14.96 -31.03
C ALA A 51 -1.01 -15.65 -32.21
N VAL A 52 -2.28 -15.33 -32.45
CA VAL A 52 -3.01 -15.80 -33.65
C VAL A 52 -3.53 -14.59 -34.39
N ALA A 53 -3.03 -14.41 -35.62
CA ALA A 53 -3.44 -13.33 -36.50
C ALA A 53 -4.81 -13.67 -37.13
N ALA A 54 -5.88 -13.31 -36.42
CA ALA A 54 -7.25 -13.50 -36.89
C ALA A 54 -8.14 -12.34 -36.43
N ARG A 55 -9.34 -12.26 -37.02
CA ARG A 55 -10.36 -11.31 -36.54
C ARG A 55 -10.89 -11.76 -35.21
N PRO A 56 -11.03 -10.84 -34.20
CA PRO A 56 -11.54 -11.18 -32.86
C PRO A 56 -12.98 -11.71 -32.85
N ASP A 57 -13.76 -11.44 -33.87
CA ASP A 57 -15.13 -11.91 -34.05
C ASP A 57 -15.22 -13.23 -34.86
N ARG A 58 -14.07 -13.83 -35.19
CA ARG A 58 -13.97 -15.06 -35.97
C ARG A 58 -12.65 -15.78 -35.71
N ALA A 59 -12.44 -16.21 -34.49
CA ALA A 59 -11.22 -16.88 -34.08
C ALA A 59 -11.20 -18.35 -34.52
N PRO A 60 -10.04 -18.88 -34.98
CA PRO A 60 -9.94 -20.20 -35.57
C PRO A 60 -9.84 -21.33 -34.53
N PHE A 61 -10.73 -21.34 -33.56
CA PHE A 61 -10.77 -22.36 -32.50
C PHE A 61 -12.15 -22.99 -32.40
N PRO A 62 -12.24 -24.28 -32.00
CA PRO A 62 -13.50 -24.95 -31.71
C PRO A 62 -14.28 -24.28 -30.58
N ASP A 63 -15.59 -24.58 -30.52
CA ASP A 63 -16.46 -24.17 -29.42
C ASP A 63 -15.94 -24.72 -28.09
N GLY A 64 -16.07 -23.96 -27.02
CA GLY A 64 -15.69 -24.41 -25.68
C GLY A 64 -14.21 -24.77 -25.52
N THR A 65 -13.31 -24.12 -26.24
CA THR A 65 -11.86 -24.40 -26.15
C THR A 65 -11.22 -23.88 -24.87
N PHE A 66 -11.68 -22.74 -24.36
CA PHE A 66 -10.97 -21.99 -23.30
C PHE A 66 -11.74 -21.94 -21.98
N ASP A 67 -10.98 -22.06 -20.87
CA ASP A 67 -11.51 -21.89 -19.51
C ASP A 67 -11.73 -20.40 -19.17
N LEU A 68 -11.00 -19.52 -19.86
CA LEU A 68 -11.13 -18.07 -19.72
C LEU A 68 -11.03 -17.42 -21.10
N VAL A 69 -12.03 -16.62 -21.44
CA VAL A 69 -11.96 -15.74 -22.60
C VAL A 69 -12.03 -14.28 -22.14
N ALA A 70 -11.00 -13.52 -22.43
CA ALA A 70 -10.93 -12.10 -22.13
C ALA A 70 -11.18 -11.26 -23.38
N VAL A 71 -12.06 -10.27 -23.28
CA VAL A 71 -12.34 -9.31 -24.35
C VAL A 71 -11.90 -7.93 -23.86
N GLU A 72 -10.92 -7.33 -24.54
CA GLU A 72 -10.52 -5.95 -24.29
C GLU A 72 -11.06 -5.05 -25.38
N HIS A 73 -11.79 -4.00 -24.97
CA HIS A 73 -12.31 -3.03 -25.90
C HIS A 73 -11.55 -1.69 -25.78
N PRO A 74 -11.05 -1.10 -26.88
CA PRO A 74 -10.28 0.13 -26.83
C PRO A 74 -11.08 1.30 -26.26
N ALA A 75 -10.37 2.21 -25.59
CA ALA A 75 -10.97 3.40 -24.99
C ALA A 75 -11.75 4.23 -26.02
N GLY A 76 -12.97 4.61 -25.68
CA GLY A 76 -13.76 5.57 -26.45
C GLY A 76 -14.87 4.99 -27.34
N THR A 77 -14.97 3.70 -27.49
CA THR A 77 -15.90 3.09 -28.47
C THR A 77 -17.13 2.40 -27.85
N GLY A 78 -17.36 2.51 -26.54
CA GLY A 78 -18.56 1.92 -25.91
C GLY A 78 -18.44 0.42 -25.58
N GLN A 79 -19.49 -0.34 -25.81
CA GLN A 79 -19.48 -1.80 -25.58
C GLN A 79 -18.71 -2.54 -26.68
N PRO A 80 -18.06 -3.67 -26.37
CA PRO A 80 -17.49 -4.52 -27.41
C PRO A 80 -18.55 -4.87 -28.47
N PRO A 81 -18.16 -4.94 -29.74
CA PRO A 81 -19.09 -5.29 -30.79
C PRO A 81 -19.79 -6.62 -30.50
N GLY A 82 -21.10 -6.66 -30.71
CA GLY A 82 -21.91 -7.88 -30.49
C GLY A 82 -21.32 -9.16 -31.10
N PRO A 83 -20.74 -9.11 -32.33
CA PRO A 83 -20.04 -10.26 -32.89
C PRO A 83 -18.88 -10.79 -32.06
N VAL A 84 -18.03 -9.91 -31.50
CA VAL A 84 -16.89 -10.32 -30.63
C VAL A 84 -17.38 -10.97 -29.35
N LEU A 85 -18.45 -10.45 -28.75
CA LEU A 85 -19.04 -11.07 -27.55
C LEU A 85 -19.67 -12.43 -27.82
N ARG A 86 -20.31 -12.60 -28.99
CA ARG A 86 -20.84 -13.91 -29.41
C ARG A 86 -19.70 -14.91 -29.61
N GLU A 87 -18.63 -14.49 -30.26
CA GLU A 87 -17.44 -15.31 -30.46
C GLU A 87 -16.77 -15.68 -29.13
N ALA A 88 -16.63 -14.73 -28.23
CA ALA A 88 -16.08 -14.99 -26.90
C ALA A 88 -16.91 -16.03 -26.12
N ARG A 89 -18.24 -15.95 -26.20
CA ARG A 89 -19.14 -16.94 -25.58
C ARG A 89 -19.02 -18.31 -26.24
N ARG A 90 -18.88 -18.36 -27.57
CA ARG A 90 -18.67 -19.63 -28.31
C ARG A 90 -17.38 -20.33 -27.88
N LEU A 91 -16.31 -19.56 -27.72
CA LEU A 91 -14.99 -20.08 -27.36
C LEU A 91 -14.87 -20.47 -25.88
N CYS A 92 -15.68 -19.89 -25.01
CA CYS A 92 -15.66 -20.14 -23.58
C CYS A 92 -16.36 -21.47 -23.26
N ARG A 93 -15.72 -22.32 -22.46
CA ARG A 93 -16.34 -23.56 -21.95
C ARG A 93 -17.56 -23.25 -21.11
N PRO A 94 -18.54 -24.14 -21.00
CA PRO A 94 -19.66 -24.01 -20.07
C PRO A 94 -19.19 -23.85 -18.60
N THR A 95 -18.06 -24.45 -18.24
CA THR A 95 -17.40 -24.36 -16.93
C THR A 95 -16.45 -23.16 -16.84
N GLY A 96 -16.23 -22.43 -17.92
CA GLY A 96 -15.29 -21.32 -18.02
C GLY A 96 -15.87 -19.98 -17.59
N SER A 97 -15.10 -18.93 -17.77
CA SER A 97 -15.48 -17.56 -17.46
C SER A 97 -15.15 -16.61 -18.61
N LEU A 98 -16.07 -15.68 -18.85
CA LEU A 98 -15.86 -14.59 -19.79
C LEU A 98 -15.53 -13.31 -19.03
N LEU A 99 -14.42 -12.67 -19.39
CA LEU A 99 -13.96 -11.44 -18.79
C LEU A 99 -14.05 -10.29 -19.80
N VAL A 100 -14.93 -9.35 -19.59
CA VAL A 100 -15.17 -8.24 -20.52
C VAL A 100 -14.72 -6.93 -19.91
N GLY A 101 -13.73 -6.31 -20.53
CA GLY A 101 -13.22 -5.00 -20.12
C GLY A 101 -13.83 -3.87 -20.97
N PHE A 102 -14.40 -2.88 -20.28
CA PHE A 102 -14.95 -1.67 -20.92
C PHE A 102 -14.17 -0.45 -20.48
N HIS A 103 -13.82 0.40 -21.42
CA HIS A 103 -13.41 1.77 -21.15
C HIS A 103 -14.59 2.69 -21.46
N ALA A 104 -15.27 3.19 -20.43
CA ALA A 104 -16.36 4.14 -20.61
C ALA A 104 -15.80 5.54 -20.87
N GLY A 105 -16.11 6.13 -22.02
CA GLY A 105 -16.03 7.57 -22.22
C GLY A 105 -17.02 8.30 -21.32
N LEU A 106 -16.78 9.59 -21.02
CA LEU A 106 -17.73 10.46 -20.33
C LEU A 106 -19.09 10.42 -21.07
N GLY A 107 -20.09 9.78 -20.47
CA GLY A 107 -21.45 9.71 -21.04
C GLY A 107 -21.97 8.33 -21.42
N GLY A 108 -21.15 7.28 -21.43
CA GLY A 108 -21.58 5.94 -21.79
C GLY A 108 -22.54 5.33 -20.77
N ARG A 109 -23.84 5.26 -21.11
CA ARG A 109 -24.84 4.50 -20.34
C ARG A 109 -24.65 3.00 -20.62
N LEU A 110 -24.29 2.21 -19.61
CA LEU A 110 -24.47 0.76 -19.72
C LEU A 110 -25.97 0.47 -19.67
N ARG A 111 -26.50 -0.06 -20.77
CA ARG A 111 -27.76 -0.79 -20.67
C ARG A 111 -27.45 -2.20 -20.17
N PRO A 112 -28.11 -2.72 -19.14
CA PRO A 112 -28.07 -4.14 -18.88
C PRO A 112 -28.63 -4.85 -20.13
N SER A 113 -27.83 -5.69 -20.75
CA SER A 113 -28.36 -6.61 -21.77
C SER A 113 -29.26 -7.59 -21.02
N GLY A 114 -30.55 -7.51 -21.33
CA GLY A 114 -31.55 -8.34 -20.68
C GLY A 114 -31.27 -9.82 -20.91
N SER A 115 -31.28 -10.54 -19.87
CA SER A 115 -31.74 -11.89 -19.56
C SER A 115 -30.93 -12.48 -18.40
N GLY A 116 -31.59 -12.68 -17.30
CA GLY A 116 -31.37 -13.64 -16.26
C GLY A 116 -29.93 -13.93 -15.80
N GLN A 117 -29.61 -13.58 -14.54
CA GLN A 117 -28.42 -14.03 -13.79
C GLN A 117 -27.04 -13.58 -14.24
N GLU A 118 -26.89 -12.38 -14.81
CA GLU A 118 -25.55 -11.77 -14.89
C GLU A 118 -25.10 -11.38 -13.47
N ARG A 119 -24.25 -12.22 -12.86
CA ARG A 119 -23.49 -11.86 -11.66
C ARG A 119 -22.42 -10.84 -12.07
N GLY A 120 -22.85 -9.60 -12.28
CA GLY A 120 -21.96 -8.54 -12.70
C GLY A 120 -21.01 -8.11 -11.58
N VAL A 121 -19.71 -8.21 -11.81
CA VAL A 121 -18.70 -7.55 -11.01
C VAL A 121 -18.43 -6.20 -11.64
N LEU A 122 -18.69 -5.13 -10.90
CA LEU A 122 -18.44 -3.79 -11.38
C LEU A 122 -17.07 -3.31 -10.88
N LEU A 123 -16.21 -3.02 -11.84
CA LEU A 123 -14.91 -2.44 -11.59
C LEU A 123 -15.02 -0.93 -11.59
N VAL A 124 -14.62 -0.30 -10.51
CA VAL A 124 -14.53 1.15 -10.43
C VAL A 124 -13.07 1.55 -10.37
N ALA A 125 -12.51 2.01 -11.49
CA ALA A 125 -11.25 2.72 -11.50
C ALA A 125 -11.55 4.21 -11.67
N LEU A 126 -11.27 5.03 -10.67
CA LEU A 126 -11.38 6.48 -10.81
C LEU A 126 -10.18 7.03 -11.60
N PRO A 127 -10.33 8.02 -12.50
CA PRO A 127 -9.28 8.48 -13.42
C PRO A 127 -8.01 8.97 -12.75
N SER A 128 -8.10 9.34 -11.47
CA SER A 128 -6.99 9.89 -10.69
C SER A 128 -6.25 8.85 -9.85
N GLN A 129 -6.61 7.55 -9.98
CA GLN A 129 -6.16 6.56 -9.02
C GLN A 129 -5.15 5.57 -9.55
N GLN A 130 -4.13 5.37 -8.72
CA GLN A 130 -3.12 4.34 -8.91
C GLN A 130 -3.60 2.94 -8.48
N ARG A 131 -4.76 2.83 -7.80
CA ARG A 131 -5.27 1.57 -7.26
C ARG A 131 -6.71 1.35 -7.71
N PRO A 132 -6.97 0.45 -8.64
CA PRO A 132 -8.33 0.05 -8.94
C PRO A 132 -8.92 -0.74 -7.76
N ALA A 133 -10.15 -0.43 -7.40
CA ALA A 133 -10.93 -1.25 -6.50
C ALA A 133 -12.11 -1.85 -7.23
N PHE A 134 -12.53 -3.01 -6.78
CA PHE A 134 -13.59 -3.79 -7.38
C PHE A 134 -14.74 -3.90 -6.40
N VAL A 135 -15.92 -3.44 -6.79
CA VAL A 135 -17.13 -3.58 -6.02
C VAL A 135 -18.00 -4.62 -6.70
N LEU A 136 -18.34 -5.69 -5.99
CA LEU A 136 -19.08 -6.81 -6.58
C LEU A 136 -20.55 -6.52 -6.84
N ARG A 137 -21.16 -5.72 -5.99
CA ARG A 137 -22.57 -5.37 -6.10
C ARG A 137 -22.72 -3.87 -6.02
N PRO A 138 -23.27 -3.22 -7.07
CA PRO A 138 -23.49 -1.78 -7.08
C PRO A 138 -24.35 -1.27 -5.93
N ASP A 139 -25.21 -2.13 -5.41
CA ASP A 139 -26.18 -1.81 -4.36
C ASP A 139 -25.60 -1.94 -2.94
N ASP A 140 -24.40 -2.51 -2.79
CA ASP A 140 -23.70 -2.59 -1.51
C ASP A 140 -23.12 -1.21 -1.17
N ARG A 141 -23.89 -0.44 -0.40
CA ARG A 141 -23.59 0.97 -0.08
C ARG A 141 -22.32 1.13 0.77
N ASP A 142 -22.05 0.20 1.69
CA ASP A 142 -20.99 0.36 2.68
C ASP A 142 -19.59 0.16 2.09
N PRO A 143 -19.29 -0.87 1.30
CA PRO A 143 -18.05 -0.98 0.56
C PRO A 143 -17.78 0.22 -0.36
N VAL A 144 -18.81 0.73 -1.04
CA VAL A 144 -18.67 1.90 -1.92
C VAL A 144 -18.34 3.15 -1.11
N ARG A 145 -19.02 3.39 0.01
CA ARG A 145 -18.73 4.52 0.90
C ARG A 145 -17.33 4.44 1.48
N TYR A 146 -16.92 3.27 1.94
CA TYR A 146 -15.56 3.02 2.44
C TYR A 146 -14.53 3.31 1.36
N PHE A 147 -14.73 2.77 0.16
CA PHE A 147 -13.88 2.99 -0.98
C PHE A 147 -13.78 4.46 -1.36
N VAL A 148 -14.89 5.17 -1.51
CA VAL A 148 -14.90 6.58 -1.86
C VAL A 148 -14.17 7.41 -0.79
N ARG A 149 -14.38 7.12 0.50
CA ARG A 149 -13.64 7.77 1.60
C ARG A 149 -12.15 7.50 1.51
N ARG A 150 -11.75 6.23 1.37
CA ARG A 150 -10.35 5.84 1.32
C ARG A 150 -9.62 6.40 0.11
N VAL A 151 -10.31 6.45 -1.02
CA VAL A 151 -9.74 6.72 -2.33
C VAL A 151 -9.86 8.17 -2.73
N ALA A 152 -10.95 8.84 -2.41
CA ALA A 152 -11.10 10.28 -2.66
C ALA A 152 -10.02 11.11 -1.94
N PHE A 153 -9.48 10.59 -0.84
CA PHE A 153 -8.43 11.25 -0.07
C PHE A 153 -7.01 10.81 -0.44
N ALA A 154 -6.81 9.64 -1.04
CA ALA A 154 -5.48 9.06 -1.19
C ALA A 154 -4.67 9.55 -2.40
N HIS A 155 -5.25 10.20 -3.40
CA HIS A 155 -4.53 10.45 -4.65
C HIS A 155 -4.82 11.78 -5.32
N ARG A 156 -3.99 12.77 -5.01
CA ARG A 156 -3.74 13.92 -5.89
C ARG A 156 -2.41 13.71 -6.60
N GLN A 157 -2.43 13.40 -7.90
CA GLN A 157 -1.19 13.39 -8.68
C GLN A 157 -0.67 14.81 -8.90
N PRO A 158 0.65 15.06 -8.76
CA PRO A 158 1.27 16.27 -9.26
C PRO A 158 1.26 16.23 -10.80
N GLY A 159 0.89 17.30 -11.45
CA GLY A 159 0.86 17.40 -12.90
C GLY A 159 -0.29 18.31 -13.37
N ARG A 160 -0.43 18.58 -14.66
CA ARG A 160 -1.40 19.51 -15.32
C ARG A 160 -2.83 19.55 -14.75
N ALA A 161 -3.16 18.69 -13.81
CA ALA A 161 -4.46 18.51 -13.16
C ALA A 161 -4.76 19.50 -12.00
N ALA A 162 -3.88 20.44 -11.65
CA ALA A 162 -4.10 21.34 -10.50
C ALA A 162 -5.32 22.25 -10.67
N ARG A 163 -5.63 22.69 -11.90
CA ARG A 163 -6.82 23.52 -12.18
C ARG A 163 -8.15 22.78 -11.94
N HIS A 164 -8.14 21.45 -12.04
CA HIS A 164 -9.33 20.60 -11.85
C HIS A 164 -9.39 19.96 -10.46
N ALA A 165 -8.40 20.21 -9.59
CA ALA A 165 -8.36 19.63 -8.25
C ALA A 165 -9.54 20.07 -7.37
N HIS A 166 -9.95 21.33 -7.46
CA HIS A 166 -11.12 21.84 -6.75
C HIS A 166 -12.43 21.26 -7.28
N LEU A 167 -12.56 21.13 -8.61
CA LEU A 167 -13.73 20.50 -9.23
C LEU A 167 -13.81 19.00 -8.86
N ARG A 168 -12.68 18.31 -8.80
CA ARG A 168 -12.62 16.90 -8.38
C ARG A 168 -12.92 16.73 -6.88
N GLN A 169 -12.51 17.67 -6.05
CA GLN A 169 -12.83 17.65 -4.63
C GLN A 169 -14.32 17.94 -4.39
N ALA A 170 -14.90 18.86 -5.13
CA ALA A 170 -16.33 19.08 -5.15
C ALA A 170 -17.07 17.85 -5.69
N ALA A 171 -16.62 17.28 -6.80
CA ALA A 171 -17.17 16.04 -7.35
C ALA A 171 -17.04 14.85 -6.38
N SER A 172 -15.93 14.74 -5.63
CA SER A 172 -15.77 13.71 -4.58
C SER A 172 -16.71 13.94 -3.40
N ARG A 173 -16.94 15.20 -2.99
CA ARG A 173 -17.93 15.52 -1.95
C ARG A 173 -19.35 15.25 -2.42
N ILE A 174 -19.66 15.56 -3.66
CA ILE A 174 -20.95 15.24 -4.29
C ILE A 174 -21.10 13.72 -4.42
N ALA A 175 -20.06 13.00 -4.82
CA ALA A 175 -20.07 11.54 -4.90
C ALA A 175 -20.22 10.86 -3.52
N LEU A 176 -19.70 11.49 -2.44
CA LEU A 176 -19.88 11.03 -1.06
C LEU A 176 -21.31 11.28 -0.55
N ALA A 177 -21.96 12.34 -1.03
CA ALA A 177 -23.34 12.71 -0.71
C ALA A 177 -24.35 12.02 -1.66
N ALA A 178 -23.91 11.65 -2.85
CA ALA A 178 -24.75 11.03 -3.87
C ALA A 178 -25.03 9.56 -3.56
N PRO A 179 -26.15 9.00 -4.04
CA PRO A 179 -26.36 7.57 -4.02
C PRO A 179 -25.18 6.81 -4.65
N ALA A 180 -24.76 5.71 -4.03
CA ALA A 180 -23.60 4.91 -4.46
C ALA A 180 -23.60 4.57 -5.97
N GLY A 181 -24.79 4.37 -6.55
CA GLY A 181 -24.95 4.13 -7.98
C GLY A 181 -24.49 5.25 -8.92
N LEU A 182 -24.45 6.52 -8.45
CA LEU A 182 -23.97 7.65 -9.27
C LEU A 182 -22.44 7.69 -9.36
N ALA A 183 -21.74 7.38 -8.26
CA ALA A 183 -20.28 7.28 -8.24
C ALA A 183 -19.79 6.16 -9.16
N ILE A 184 -20.54 5.07 -9.22
CA ILE A 184 -20.27 3.90 -10.05
C ILE A 184 -20.54 4.20 -11.54
N ARG A 185 -21.59 4.95 -11.86
CA ARG A 185 -21.94 5.33 -13.24
C ARG A 185 -20.88 6.23 -13.90
N GLY A 186 -20.12 6.97 -13.10
CA GLY A 186 -19.01 7.82 -13.57
C GLY A 186 -17.65 7.12 -13.71
N ALA A 187 -17.57 5.81 -13.48
CA ALA A 187 -16.30 5.09 -13.54
C ALA A 187 -15.78 4.95 -14.97
N PRO A 188 -14.50 5.32 -15.25
CA PRO A 188 -13.96 5.35 -16.60
C PRO A 188 -13.60 3.98 -17.17
N ALA A 189 -13.54 2.94 -16.33
CA ALA A 189 -13.27 1.59 -16.79
C ALA A 189 -14.07 0.58 -15.95
N ARG A 190 -14.59 -0.43 -16.61
CA ARG A 190 -15.40 -1.50 -16.02
C ARG A 190 -14.92 -2.85 -16.52
N ILE A 191 -14.92 -3.83 -15.64
CA ILE A 191 -14.74 -5.22 -16.02
C ILE A 191 -15.99 -5.98 -15.58
N GLN A 192 -16.53 -6.75 -16.47
CA GLN A 192 -17.60 -7.68 -16.18
C GLN A 192 -17.05 -9.10 -16.25
N VAL A 193 -17.26 -9.87 -15.20
CA VAL A 193 -17.01 -11.31 -15.21
C VAL A 193 -18.34 -12.01 -15.37
N VAL A 194 -18.46 -12.80 -16.42
CA VAL A 194 -19.64 -13.59 -16.70
C VAL A 194 -19.24 -15.06 -16.58
N PRO A 195 -19.58 -15.74 -15.48
CA PRO A 195 -19.34 -17.16 -15.35
C PRO A 195 -20.20 -17.93 -16.37
N GLY A 196 -19.66 -19.01 -16.89
CA GLY A 196 -20.43 -19.96 -17.69
C GLY A 196 -21.53 -20.62 -16.84
N PRO A 197 -22.53 -21.24 -17.49
CA PRO A 197 -23.68 -21.83 -16.78
C PRO A 197 -23.30 -22.95 -15.80
N ALA A 198 -22.19 -23.62 -16.02
CA ALA A 198 -21.62 -24.67 -15.16
C ALA A 198 -20.30 -24.26 -14.50
N ALA A 199 -20.00 -22.96 -14.47
CA ALA A 199 -18.77 -22.49 -13.83
C ALA A 199 -18.77 -22.74 -12.33
N PRO A 200 -17.66 -23.23 -11.74
CA PRO A 200 -17.54 -23.37 -10.30
C PRO A 200 -17.60 -22.00 -9.62
N PRO A 201 -17.93 -21.95 -8.33
CA PRO A 201 -17.84 -20.72 -7.56
C PRO A 201 -16.48 -20.08 -7.69
N VAL A 202 -16.43 -18.77 -7.88
CA VAL A 202 -15.16 -18.03 -7.93
C VAL A 202 -14.51 -17.97 -6.56
N LEU A 203 -13.20 -17.78 -6.52
CA LEU A 203 -12.42 -17.74 -5.28
C LEU A 203 -13.04 -16.82 -4.21
N LEU A 204 -13.59 -15.68 -4.62
CA LEU A 204 -14.22 -14.72 -3.72
C LEU A 204 -15.53 -15.24 -3.12
N GLU A 205 -16.32 -16.00 -3.86
CA GLU A 205 -17.55 -16.63 -3.34
C GLU A 205 -17.19 -17.70 -2.31
N ARG A 206 -16.19 -18.53 -2.59
CA ARG A 206 -15.67 -19.52 -1.64
C ARG A 206 -15.06 -18.90 -0.40
N LEU A 207 -14.30 -17.82 -0.57
CA LEU A 207 -13.77 -17.04 0.55
C LEU A 207 -14.91 -16.51 1.45
N THR A 208 -15.93 -15.96 0.83
CA THR A 208 -17.08 -15.42 1.56
C THR A 208 -17.84 -16.52 2.31
N ALA A 209 -18.04 -17.68 1.67
CA ALA A 209 -18.67 -18.85 2.29
C ALA A 209 -17.83 -19.36 3.47
N LEU A 210 -16.53 -19.54 3.29
CA LEU A 210 -15.61 -19.96 4.35
C LEU A 210 -15.70 -19.07 5.59
N VAL A 211 -15.71 -17.74 5.40
CA VAL A 211 -15.81 -16.79 6.52
C VAL A 211 -17.18 -16.86 7.20
N LEU A 212 -18.27 -17.01 6.43
CA LEU A 212 -19.63 -17.12 6.99
C LEU A 212 -19.80 -18.42 7.78
N GLU A 213 -19.39 -19.54 7.22
CA GLU A 213 -19.46 -20.86 7.85
C GLU A 213 -18.55 -20.95 9.08
N GLY A 214 -17.35 -20.36 8.99
CA GLY A 214 -16.36 -20.31 10.06
C GLY A 214 -16.58 -19.21 11.11
N TRP A 215 -17.64 -18.39 11.03
CA TRP A 215 -17.81 -17.16 11.80
C TRP A 215 -17.55 -17.32 13.29
N SER A 216 -18.18 -18.31 13.91
CA SER A 216 -18.03 -18.62 15.34
C SER A 216 -16.66 -19.22 15.66
N GLY A 217 -16.14 -20.10 14.81
CA GLY A 217 -14.80 -20.69 14.98
C GLY A 217 -13.66 -19.68 14.79
N LEU A 218 -13.89 -18.64 14.01
CA LEU A 218 -12.99 -17.50 13.86
C LEU A 218 -13.17 -16.47 14.99
N GLU A 219 -14.04 -16.73 15.95
CA GLU A 219 -14.35 -15.83 17.07
C GLU A 219 -14.64 -14.38 16.61
N LEU A 220 -15.39 -14.25 15.54
CA LEU A 220 -15.78 -12.94 15.03
C LEU A 220 -16.94 -12.37 15.87
N PRO A 221 -17.00 -11.03 16.05
CA PRO A 221 -17.97 -10.43 16.96
C PRO A 221 -19.40 -10.56 16.49
N GLY A 222 -20.30 -10.93 17.40
CA GLY A 222 -21.74 -11.05 17.17
C GLY A 222 -22.12 -12.26 16.32
N PRO A 223 -23.41 -12.42 16.00
CA PRO A 223 -23.90 -13.54 15.19
C PRO A 223 -23.42 -13.43 13.73
N PRO A 224 -23.30 -14.57 13.02
CA PRO A 224 -22.96 -14.57 11.60
C PRO A 224 -24.01 -13.76 10.82
N PRO A 225 -23.58 -12.86 9.94
CA PRO A 225 -24.52 -12.14 9.09
C PRO A 225 -25.06 -13.03 7.99
N ALA A 226 -26.26 -12.75 7.48
CA ALA A 226 -26.84 -13.50 6.37
C ALA A 226 -25.97 -13.42 5.08
N ARG A 227 -25.15 -12.38 4.95
CA ARG A 227 -24.23 -12.20 3.83
C ARG A 227 -23.09 -11.28 4.22
N LEU A 228 -22.00 -11.34 3.45
CA LEU A 228 -20.91 -10.37 3.48
C LEU A 228 -20.84 -9.61 2.17
N ALA A 229 -20.53 -8.31 2.25
CA ALA A 229 -20.34 -7.45 1.09
C ALA A 229 -18.82 -7.28 0.85
N PRO A 230 -18.26 -7.86 -0.20
CA PRO A 230 -16.83 -7.79 -0.45
C PRO A 230 -16.44 -6.53 -1.23
N LEU A 231 -15.24 -6.01 -0.92
CA LEU A 231 -14.54 -4.99 -1.68
C LEU A 231 -13.11 -5.45 -1.95
N VAL A 232 -12.79 -5.69 -3.20
CA VAL A 232 -11.43 -6.07 -3.61
C VAL A 232 -10.60 -4.83 -3.87
N VAL A 233 -9.48 -4.71 -3.17
CA VAL A 233 -8.53 -3.61 -3.31
C VAL A 233 -7.24 -4.14 -3.92
N GLY A 234 -6.92 -3.68 -5.12
CA GLY A 234 -5.72 -4.08 -5.81
C GLY A 234 -4.59 -3.06 -5.73
N HIS A 235 -3.37 -3.55 -5.78
CA HIS A 235 -2.17 -2.73 -5.94
C HIS A 235 -1.76 -2.62 -7.41
N ARG A 236 -1.20 -1.46 -7.80
CA ARG A 236 -0.70 -1.24 -9.17
C ARG A 236 0.66 -1.93 -9.42
N ARG A 237 1.45 -2.17 -8.35
CA ARG A 237 2.78 -2.75 -8.48
C ARG A 237 2.68 -4.26 -8.68
N PRO A 238 3.27 -4.81 -9.75
CA PRO A 238 3.30 -6.26 -9.96
C PRO A 238 4.04 -6.99 -8.83
N ALA A 239 5.09 -6.39 -8.34
CA ALA A 239 6.05 -7.02 -7.44
C ALA A 239 5.54 -7.29 -6.02
N THR A 240 4.59 -6.51 -5.49
CA THR A 240 4.05 -6.77 -4.14
C THR A 240 3.04 -7.91 -4.08
N GLY A 241 2.68 -8.44 -5.24
CA GLY A 241 2.04 -9.74 -5.35
C GLY A 241 0.74 -10.01 -4.61
N MET A 242 0.15 -9.02 -3.91
CA MET A 242 -0.99 -9.26 -3.03
C MET A 242 -2.26 -8.56 -3.52
N VAL A 243 -3.39 -9.22 -3.33
CA VAL A 243 -4.75 -8.66 -3.46
C VAL A 243 -5.37 -8.64 -2.08
N THR A 244 -5.96 -7.52 -1.70
CA THR A 244 -6.68 -7.38 -0.43
C THR A 244 -8.18 -7.39 -0.68
N VAL A 245 -8.90 -8.27 0.01
CA VAL A 245 -10.35 -8.33 0.01
C VAL A 245 -10.84 -7.88 1.37
N LEU A 246 -11.71 -6.88 1.37
CA LEU A 246 -12.36 -6.36 2.57
C LEU A 246 -13.78 -6.90 2.60
N LEU A 247 -14.17 -7.58 3.68
CA LEU A 247 -15.49 -8.17 3.85
C LEU A 247 -16.27 -7.38 4.90
N PHE A 248 -17.42 -6.84 4.52
CA PHE A 248 -18.28 -6.00 5.35
C PHE A 248 -19.56 -6.73 5.73
N ARG A 249 -19.96 -6.64 6.98
CA ARG A 249 -21.34 -6.91 7.37
C ARG A 249 -22.25 -5.82 6.81
N PRO A 250 -23.50 -6.13 6.47
CA PRO A 250 -24.46 -5.10 6.08
C PRO A 250 -24.62 -4.04 7.18
N GLY A 251 -24.48 -2.78 6.82
CA GLY A 251 -24.57 -1.65 7.75
C GLY A 251 -23.26 -1.22 8.40
N ASP A 252 -22.20 -2.04 8.35
CA ASP A 252 -20.91 -1.70 8.96
C ASP A 252 -20.16 -0.66 8.14
N ARG A 253 -19.49 0.27 8.86
CA ARG A 253 -18.65 1.32 8.25
C ARG A 253 -17.23 0.86 7.96
N SER A 254 -16.79 -0.21 8.61
CA SER A 254 -15.46 -0.80 8.50
C SER A 254 -15.58 -2.29 8.17
N PRO A 255 -14.57 -2.90 7.53
CA PRO A 255 -14.62 -4.33 7.26
C PRO A 255 -14.55 -5.12 8.55
N SER A 256 -15.31 -6.20 8.66
CA SER A 256 -15.22 -7.15 9.76
C SER A 256 -14.02 -8.08 9.59
N VAL A 257 -13.76 -8.50 8.34
CA VAL A 257 -12.64 -9.37 7.98
C VAL A 257 -11.89 -8.79 6.79
N VAL A 258 -10.58 -8.93 6.82
CA VAL A 258 -9.67 -8.61 5.72
C VAL A 258 -8.99 -9.90 5.28
N ALA A 259 -9.11 -10.23 4.00
CA ALA A 259 -8.40 -11.34 3.40
C ALA A 259 -7.30 -10.82 2.48
N LYS A 260 -6.10 -11.37 2.60
CA LYS A 260 -4.99 -11.13 1.69
C LYS A 260 -4.67 -12.39 0.93
N LEU A 261 -4.53 -12.30 -0.38
CA LEU A 261 -4.21 -13.43 -1.25
C LEU A 261 -3.14 -13.04 -2.26
N PRO A 262 -2.26 -13.99 -2.68
CA PRO A 262 -1.24 -13.70 -3.66
C PRO A 262 -1.87 -13.45 -5.03
N ARG A 263 -1.29 -12.54 -5.79
CA ARG A 263 -1.60 -12.39 -7.21
C ARG A 263 -1.13 -13.61 -7.98
N TYR A 264 -1.60 -13.76 -9.21
CA TYR A 264 -1.07 -14.76 -10.11
C TYR A 264 0.43 -14.57 -10.33
N GLY A 265 1.15 -15.68 -10.42
CA GLY A 265 2.61 -15.68 -10.56
C GLY A 265 3.41 -15.31 -9.31
N CYS A 266 2.74 -14.91 -8.22
CA CYS A 266 3.38 -14.56 -6.96
C CYS A 266 3.30 -15.70 -5.96
N THR A 267 4.40 -15.92 -5.24
CA THR A 267 4.43 -16.91 -4.16
C THR A 267 3.69 -16.40 -2.94
N GLY A 268 3.13 -17.29 -2.12
CA GLY A 268 2.51 -16.95 -0.83
C GLY A 268 3.50 -16.51 0.26
N ARG A 269 4.81 -16.40 -0.06
CA ARG A 269 5.86 -16.07 0.92
C ARG A 269 5.63 -14.78 1.70
N PRO A 270 5.26 -13.63 1.07
CA PRO A 270 4.95 -12.41 1.81
C PRO A 270 3.77 -12.57 2.75
N LEU A 271 2.76 -13.33 2.34
CA LEU A 271 1.55 -13.62 3.11
C LEU A 271 1.88 -14.44 4.38
N ARG A 272 2.66 -15.53 4.23
CA ARG A 272 3.09 -16.34 5.38
C ARG A 272 3.97 -15.54 6.34
N ARG A 273 4.82 -14.65 5.81
CA ARG A 273 5.63 -13.76 6.63
C ARG A 273 4.77 -12.79 7.44
N GLU A 274 3.75 -12.18 6.82
CA GLU A 274 2.83 -11.30 7.53
C GLU A 274 2.01 -12.06 8.59
N ALA A 275 1.54 -13.27 8.26
CA ALA A 275 0.83 -14.12 9.22
C ALA A 275 1.69 -14.41 10.46
N ALA A 276 2.91 -14.90 10.25
CA ALA A 276 3.84 -15.21 11.34
C ALA A 276 4.19 -13.97 12.18
N ALA A 277 4.39 -12.82 11.52
CA ALA A 277 4.66 -11.56 12.22
C ALA A 277 3.46 -11.12 13.06
N LEU A 278 2.24 -11.18 12.53
CA LEU A 278 1.02 -10.86 13.27
C LEU A 278 0.81 -11.79 14.46
N GLU A 279 0.97 -13.09 14.28
CA GLU A 279 0.83 -14.07 15.35
C GLU A 279 1.83 -13.79 16.48
N THR A 280 3.08 -13.55 16.14
CA THR A 280 4.15 -13.25 17.08
C THR A 280 3.87 -11.96 17.87
N ILE A 281 3.53 -10.88 17.15
CA ILE A 281 3.20 -9.57 17.73
C ILE A 281 1.94 -9.67 18.60
N TRP A 282 0.92 -10.37 18.11
CA TRP A 282 -0.33 -10.54 18.83
C TRP A 282 -0.14 -11.29 20.16
N ALA A 283 0.67 -12.34 20.17
CA ALA A 283 0.96 -13.12 21.37
C ALA A 283 1.77 -12.32 22.40
N ALA A 284 2.70 -11.49 21.95
CA ALA A 284 3.65 -10.79 22.83
C ALA A 284 3.08 -9.50 23.45
N LEU A 285 2.08 -8.84 22.83
CA LEU A 285 1.62 -7.53 23.26
C LEU A 285 0.43 -7.58 24.23
N PRO A 286 0.30 -6.58 25.13
CA PRO A 286 -0.86 -6.46 26.03
C PRO A 286 -2.14 -6.11 25.27
N GLY A 287 -3.30 -6.46 25.84
CA GLY A 287 -4.62 -6.25 25.22
C GLY A 287 -4.90 -4.82 24.80
N THR A 288 -4.40 -3.83 25.54
CA THR A 288 -4.56 -2.40 25.24
C THR A 288 -3.91 -1.99 23.91
N VAL A 289 -2.78 -2.60 23.55
CA VAL A 289 -2.11 -2.38 22.26
C VAL A 289 -2.74 -3.25 21.19
N ARG A 290 -3.01 -4.54 21.50
CA ARG A 290 -3.65 -5.48 20.57
C ARG A 290 -4.97 -4.99 20.01
N ALA A 291 -5.74 -4.21 20.76
CA ALA A 291 -7.03 -3.64 20.31
C ALA A 291 -6.91 -2.80 19.03
N SER A 292 -5.73 -2.27 18.72
CA SER A 292 -5.45 -1.50 17.51
C SER A 292 -4.70 -2.29 16.43
N ILE A 293 -4.49 -3.59 16.61
CA ILE A 293 -3.78 -4.46 15.67
C ILE A 293 -4.78 -5.48 15.12
N PRO A 294 -4.80 -5.75 13.80
CA PRO A 294 -5.62 -6.81 13.26
C PRO A 294 -5.31 -8.15 13.96
N ARG A 295 -6.32 -8.82 14.47
CA ARG A 295 -6.14 -10.18 15.01
C ARG A 295 -5.93 -11.14 13.85
N PRO A 296 -4.87 -11.96 13.85
CA PRO A 296 -4.71 -13.01 12.84
C PRO A 296 -5.83 -14.05 13.01
N LEU A 297 -6.42 -14.45 11.90
CA LEU A 297 -7.47 -15.49 11.82
C LEU A 297 -6.94 -16.75 11.09
N GLY A 298 -5.63 -16.79 10.82
CA GLY A 298 -4.97 -17.91 10.19
C GLY A 298 -4.80 -17.80 8.68
N VAL A 299 -4.02 -18.72 8.15
CA VAL A 299 -3.82 -18.91 6.71
C VAL A 299 -4.66 -20.11 6.26
N HIS A 300 -5.56 -19.88 5.33
CA HIS A 300 -6.49 -20.88 4.82
C HIS A 300 -6.15 -21.23 3.37
N LEU A 301 -6.36 -22.48 3.00
CA LEU A 301 -6.19 -22.94 1.63
C LEU A 301 -7.56 -23.01 0.92
N ILE A 302 -7.76 -22.18 -0.09
CA ILE A 302 -8.99 -22.16 -0.89
C ILE A 302 -8.62 -22.48 -2.34
N ASP A 303 -9.03 -23.64 -2.83
CA ASP A 303 -8.70 -24.11 -4.19
C ASP A 303 -7.21 -24.01 -4.53
N GLY A 304 -6.35 -24.44 -3.62
CA GLY A 304 -4.89 -24.35 -3.80
C GLY A 304 -4.31 -22.94 -3.67
N THR A 305 -5.13 -21.95 -3.30
CA THR A 305 -4.69 -20.56 -3.04
C THR A 305 -4.63 -20.32 -1.54
N GLU A 306 -3.44 -19.95 -1.05
CA GLU A 306 -3.29 -19.48 0.33
C GLU A 306 -3.94 -18.11 0.51
N VAL A 307 -4.73 -17.97 1.57
CA VAL A 307 -5.42 -16.73 1.94
C VAL A 307 -5.17 -16.45 3.41
N LEU A 308 -4.52 -15.34 3.72
CA LEU A 308 -4.42 -14.85 5.10
C LEU A 308 -5.71 -14.13 5.47
N LEU A 309 -6.36 -14.59 6.52
CA LEU A 309 -7.48 -13.89 7.15
C LEU A 309 -7.00 -13.15 8.39
N GLN A 310 -7.54 -11.95 8.57
CA GLN A 310 -7.33 -11.12 9.76
C GLN A 310 -8.58 -10.27 10.02
N THR A 311 -8.77 -9.82 11.26
CA THR A 311 -9.87 -8.91 11.55
C THR A 311 -9.68 -7.57 10.85
N GLY A 312 -10.78 -6.91 10.52
CA GLY A 312 -10.75 -5.53 10.06
C GLY A 312 -10.43 -4.56 11.20
N VAL A 313 -10.00 -3.36 10.85
CA VAL A 313 -9.80 -2.26 11.78
C VAL A 313 -10.81 -1.14 11.52
N ALA A 314 -11.24 -0.49 12.59
CA ALA A 314 -12.18 0.62 12.51
C ALA A 314 -11.48 1.95 12.16
N GLY A 315 -12.26 2.96 11.79
CA GLY A 315 -11.77 4.31 11.58
C GLY A 315 -11.43 4.68 10.14
N THR A 316 -10.75 5.80 9.99
CA THR A 316 -10.31 6.36 8.71
C THR A 316 -8.80 6.48 8.68
N HIS A 317 -8.18 6.36 7.51
CA HIS A 317 -6.73 6.52 7.39
C HIS A 317 -6.27 7.87 7.94
N LEU A 318 -5.28 7.86 8.82
CA LEU A 318 -4.66 9.07 9.38
C LEU A 318 -4.19 10.00 8.26
N PHE A 319 -3.68 9.43 7.19
CA PHE A 319 -3.27 10.15 6.01
C PHE A 319 -4.40 10.93 5.32
N GLY A 320 -5.64 10.45 5.38
CA GLY A 320 -6.82 11.12 4.82
C GLY A 320 -7.16 12.44 5.51
N THR A 321 -6.77 12.60 6.77
CA THR A 321 -7.09 13.80 7.57
C THR A 321 -6.31 15.03 7.14
N THR A 322 -5.13 14.87 6.51
CA THR A 322 -4.27 15.97 6.03
C THR A 322 -4.39 16.23 4.53
N ALA A 323 -4.96 15.30 3.77
CA ALA A 323 -5.08 15.40 2.31
C ALA A 323 -6.13 16.43 1.82
N SER A 324 -6.77 17.17 2.71
CA SER A 324 -7.93 18.03 2.41
C SER A 324 -7.63 19.37 1.71
N GLY A 325 -6.39 19.62 1.25
CA GLY A 325 -6.13 20.71 0.29
C GLY A 325 -5.09 21.74 0.66
N ARG A 326 -5.01 22.21 1.88
CA ARG A 326 -3.96 23.14 2.34
C ARG A 326 -3.30 22.58 3.58
N LEU A 327 -1.98 22.55 3.56
CA LEU A 327 -1.19 22.25 4.75
C LEU A 327 -1.56 23.25 5.86
N ARG A 328 -1.97 22.70 7.00
CA ARG A 328 -2.16 23.48 8.23
C ARG A 328 -1.21 22.91 9.26
N ARG A 329 -0.32 23.76 9.81
CA ARG A 329 0.64 23.34 10.84
C ARG A 329 -0.01 22.53 11.99
N PRO A 330 -1.15 22.99 12.58
CA PRO A 330 -1.79 22.23 13.65
C PRO A 330 -2.28 20.84 13.21
N ALA A 331 -2.77 20.72 11.98
CA ALA A 331 -3.23 19.43 11.46
C ALA A 331 -2.08 18.45 11.25
N LEU A 332 -0.94 18.94 10.73
CA LEU A 332 0.26 18.11 10.58
C LEU A 332 0.85 17.75 11.94
N ALA A 333 0.93 18.71 12.86
CA ALA A 333 1.41 18.45 14.22
C ALA A 333 0.57 17.38 14.91
N ARG A 334 -0.75 17.49 14.84
CA ARG A 334 -1.66 16.47 15.37
C ARG A 334 -1.50 15.11 14.70
N GLN A 335 -1.27 15.07 13.38
CA GLN A 335 -1.03 13.81 12.67
C GLN A 335 0.26 13.14 13.15
N VAL A 336 1.34 13.92 13.27
CA VAL A 336 2.64 13.44 13.77
C VAL A 336 2.51 12.99 15.22
N ASP A 337 1.85 13.77 16.06
CA ASP A 337 1.62 13.45 17.48
C ASP A 337 0.83 12.15 17.66
N LEU A 338 -0.28 11.97 16.94
CA LEU A 338 -1.07 10.73 16.99
C LEU A 338 -0.23 9.52 16.59
N ALA A 339 0.53 9.63 15.50
CA ALA A 339 1.38 8.55 15.03
C ALA A 339 2.47 8.21 16.07
N LEU A 340 3.18 9.21 16.56
CA LEU A 340 4.29 8.98 17.50
C LEU A 340 3.83 8.55 18.90
N THR A 341 2.67 9.04 19.36
CA THR A 341 2.08 8.60 20.63
C THR A 341 1.76 7.12 20.60
N TRP A 342 1.15 6.62 19.52
CA TRP A 342 0.87 5.20 19.38
C TRP A 342 2.16 4.37 19.23
N CYS A 343 3.11 4.86 18.42
CA CYS A 343 4.42 4.21 18.27
C CYS A 343 5.14 4.06 19.61
N ALA A 344 5.18 5.13 20.41
CA ALA A 344 5.77 5.09 21.75
C ALA A 344 5.02 4.11 22.68
N THR A 345 3.69 4.01 22.55
CA THR A 345 2.90 3.05 23.32
C THR A 345 3.27 1.60 22.96
N LEU A 346 3.39 1.29 21.67
CA LEU A 346 3.84 -0.01 21.18
C LEU A 346 5.24 -0.34 21.74
N GLN A 347 6.19 0.58 21.56
CA GLN A 347 7.58 0.39 21.97
C GLN A 347 7.70 0.24 23.47
N SER A 348 7.01 1.07 24.25
CA SER A 348 7.05 0.97 25.74
C SER A 348 6.41 -0.32 26.25
N ALA A 349 5.34 -0.79 25.59
CA ALA A 349 4.63 -2.01 26.00
C ALA A 349 5.42 -3.30 25.70
N SER A 350 6.39 -3.24 24.80
CA SER A 350 7.24 -4.35 24.37
C SER A 350 8.71 -4.17 24.75
N ALA A 351 9.04 -3.10 25.47
CA ALA A 351 10.41 -2.75 25.79
C ALA A 351 11.12 -3.82 26.62
N ARG A 352 12.28 -4.24 26.16
CA ARG A 352 13.25 -5.04 26.91
C ARG A 352 14.54 -4.24 27.04
N PRO A 353 14.95 -3.85 28.27
CA PRO A 353 16.16 -3.05 28.43
C PRO A 353 17.40 -3.85 28.06
N VAL A 354 18.28 -3.21 27.32
CA VAL A 354 19.61 -3.72 26.96
C VAL A 354 20.66 -2.63 27.16
N VAL A 355 21.91 -3.04 27.21
CA VAL A 355 23.05 -2.11 27.09
C VAL A 355 23.51 -2.14 25.65
N ALA A 356 23.68 -0.97 25.04
CA ALA A 356 24.25 -0.87 23.72
C ALA A 356 25.72 -1.35 23.78
N ASP A 357 26.04 -2.41 23.05
CA ASP A 357 27.37 -2.98 22.94
C ASP A 357 27.77 -3.19 21.47
N ASP A 358 29.05 -3.49 21.22
CA ASP A 358 29.55 -3.73 19.87
C ASP A 358 28.84 -4.90 19.17
N PRO A 359 28.57 -6.07 19.82
CA PRO A 359 27.83 -7.14 19.21
C PRO A 359 26.43 -6.74 18.73
N LEU A 360 25.71 -5.94 19.53
CA LEU A 360 24.38 -5.43 19.16
C LEU A 360 24.46 -4.54 17.91
N LEU A 361 25.44 -3.64 17.85
CA LEU A 361 25.62 -2.75 16.70
C LEU A 361 26.04 -3.53 15.44
N ALA A 362 26.97 -4.47 15.59
CA ALA A 362 27.44 -5.33 14.51
C ALA A 362 26.30 -6.20 13.95
N ASP A 363 25.38 -6.66 14.79
CA ASP A 363 24.20 -7.44 14.36
C ASP A 363 23.13 -6.58 13.67
N ARG A 364 22.93 -5.34 14.12
CA ARG A 364 21.77 -4.52 13.72
C ARG A 364 22.08 -3.43 12.69
N LEU A 365 23.29 -2.88 12.67
CA LEU A 365 23.63 -1.75 11.80
C LEU A 365 24.57 -2.14 10.65
N ASP A 366 25.62 -2.92 10.93
CA ASP A 366 26.64 -3.24 9.93
C ASP A 366 26.08 -4.00 8.71
N PRO A 367 25.16 -4.98 8.84
CA PRO A 367 24.58 -5.64 7.68
C PRO A 367 23.79 -4.69 6.79
N LEU A 368 23.01 -3.76 7.38
CA LEU A 368 22.23 -2.78 6.62
C LEU A 368 23.14 -1.81 5.87
N ALA A 369 24.24 -1.36 6.51
CA ALA A 369 25.23 -0.50 5.88
C ALA A 369 25.91 -1.20 4.70
N SER A 370 26.37 -2.42 4.89
CA SER A 370 27.03 -3.23 3.86
C SER A 370 26.10 -3.51 2.67
N GLU A 371 24.86 -3.91 2.93
CA GLU A 371 23.87 -4.22 1.90
C GLU A 371 23.54 -2.99 1.04
N VAL A 372 23.36 -1.80 1.66
CA VAL A 372 23.03 -0.59 0.90
C VAL A 372 24.23 -0.09 0.09
N VAL A 373 25.46 -0.22 0.59
CA VAL A 373 26.68 0.11 -0.17
C VAL A 373 26.78 -0.78 -1.41
N ALA A 374 26.60 -2.08 -1.25
CA ALA A 374 26.59 -3.02 -2.36
C ALA A 374 25.49 -2.71 -3.39
N LEU A 375 24.26 -2.43 -2.92
CA LEU A 375 23.12 -2.09 -3.78
C LEU A 375 23.32 -0.78 -4.56
N LEU A 376 24.05 0.18 -4.00
CA LEU A 376 24.36 1.47 -4.64
C LEU A 376 25.67 1.46 -5.44
N GLY A 377 26.31 0.31 -5.61
CA GLY A 377 27.48 0.13 -6.45
C GLY A 377 28.80 0.59 -5.84
N GLY A 378 28.96 0.54 -4.52
CA GLY A 378 30.21 0.91 -3.83
C GLY A 378 30.48 2.42 -3.83
N ASP A 379 29.46 3.26 -3.61
CA ASP A 379 29.62 4.71 -3.58
C ASP A 379 30.41 5.15 -2.34
N ALA A 380 31.68 5.56 -2.52
CA ALA A 380 32.61 5.93 -1.44
C ALA A 380 32.06 7.04 -0.52
N LYS A 381 31.21 7.96 -1.03
CA LYS A 381 30.63 9.01 -0.19
C LYS A 381 29.56 8.45 0.73
N VAL A 382 28.76 7.51 0.23
CA VAL A 382 27.76 6.80 1.04
C VAL A 382 28.47 5.94 2.08
N GLU A 383 29.50 5.21 1.70
CA GLU A 383 30.32 4.40 2.60
C GLU A 383 30.89 5.25 3.73
N SER A 384 31.56 6.37 3.40
CA SER A 384 32.09 7.30 4.39
C SER A 384 31.00 7.90 5.32
N LEU A 385 29.79 8.16 4.82
CA LEU A 385 28.66 8.58 5.68
C LEU A 385 28.30 7.48 6.67
N LEU A 386 28.21 6.25 6.21
CA LEU A 386 27.81 5.11 7.04
C LEU A 386 28.88 4.79 8.08
N ASP A 387 30.16 4.84 7.72
CA ASP A 387 31.27 4.69 8.67
C ASP A 387 31.20 5.73 9.79
N ARG A 388 31.00 7.00 9.43
CA ARG A 388 30.80 8.07 10.44
C ARG A 388 29.56 7.81 11.30
N THR A 389 28.46 7.32 10.71
CA THR A 389 27.23 7.01 11.44
C THR A 389 27.45 5.87 12.44
N ILE A 390 28.19 4.84 12.04
CA ILE A 390 28.54 3.71 12.93
C ILE A 390 29.50 4.18 14.04
N VAL A 391 30.48 5.02 13.73
CA VAL A 391 31.36 5.62 14.74
C VAL A 391 30.57 6.46 15.75
N GLN A 392 29.59 7.26 15.29
CA GLN A 392 28.69 8.00 16.19
C GLN A 392 27.85 7.07 17.05
N ALA A 393 27.34 5.98 16.49
CA ALA A 393 26.60 4.96 17.25
C ALA A 393 27.50 4.30 18.32
N ARG A 394 28.74 3.97 17.97
CA ARG A 394 29.73 3.42 18.91
C ARG A 394 30.11 4.37 20.04
N ALA A 395 30.05 5.68 19.81
CA ALA A 395 30.23 6.66 20.90
C ALA A 395 29.12 6.60 21.96
N LEU A 396 28.02 5.90 21.70
CA LEU A 396 26.91 5.67 22.61
C LEU A 396 26.93 4.28 23.29
N LEU A 397 28.03 3.52 23.10
CA LEU A 397 28.21 2.24 23.80
C LEU A 397 28.16 2.43 25.32
N GLY A 398 27.64 1.42 26.00
CA GLY A 398 27.41 1.47 27.45
C GLY A 398 26.12 2.18 27.85
N THR A 399 25.43 2.89 26.94
CA THR A 399 24.14 3.50 27.25
C THR A 399 23.04 2.43 27.34
N ARG A 400 22.11 2.62 28.29
CA ARG A 400 20.92 1.79 28.36
C ARG A 400 19.90 2.23 27.30
N MET A 401 19.35 1.29 26.58
CA MET A 401 18.30 1.51 25.63
C MET A 401 17.37 0.29 25.58
N PRO A 402 16.12 0.43 25.13
CA PRO A 402 15.27 -0.73 24.93
C PRO A 402 15.53 -1.39 23.55
N LEU A 403 15.34 -2.71 23.47
CA LEU A 403 14.84 -3.36 22.27
C LEU A 403 13.32 -3.44 22.39
N ALA A 404 12.61 -3.25 21.30
CA ALA A 404 11.16 -3.20 21.31
C ALA A 404 10.55 -3.72 20.01
N ALA A 405 9.23 -3.94 20.04
CA ALA A 405 8.50 -4.24 18.82
C ALA A 405 8.55 -3.07 17.86
N SER A 406 8.82 -3.39 16.60
CA SER A 406 8.82 -2.48 15.46
C SER A 406 7.81 -2.95 14.42
N HIS A 407 7.09 -2.01 13.83
CA HIS A 407 6.22 -2.28 12.69
C HIS A 407 7.02 -2.44 11.38
N GLY A 408 8.15 -1.76 11.26
CA GLY A 408 9.05 -1.81 10.12
C GLY A 408 8.60 -1.07 8.86
N ASP A 409 7.28 -0.79 8.72
CA ASP A 409 6.70 0.07 7.66
C ASP A 409 5.71 1.10 8.24
N TYR A 410 6.11 1.79 9.30
CA TYR A 410 5.25 2.65 10.11
C TYR A 410 5.07 4.04 9.49
N TRP A 411 3.93 4.27 8.85
CA TRP A 411 3.60 5.56 8.25
C TRP A 411 2.08 5.80 8.22
N ALA A 412 1.68 7.04 8.06
CA ALA A 412 0.27 7.46 8.18
C ALA A 412 -0.72 6.73 7.24
N GLY A 413 -0.24 6.09 6.17
CA GLY A 413 -1.07 5.28 5.28
C GLY A 413 -1.44 3.91 5.84
N ASN A 414 -0.70 3.42 6.83
CA ASN A 414 -0.95 2.16 7.54
C ASN A 414 -1.68 2.38 8.87
N LEU A 415 -2.00 3.64 9.22
CA LEU A 415 -2.65 4.02 10.47
C LEU A 415 -4.10 4.44 10.23
N PHE A 416 -4.98 3.94 11.06
CA PHE A 416 -6.39 4.33 11.11
C PHE A 416 -6.68 5.10 12.39
N VAL A 417 -7.59 6.05 12.30
CA VAL A 417 -7.98 6.92 13.43
C VAL A 417 -9.49 6.97 13.55
N GLU A 418 -9.96 6.81 14.78
CA GLU A 418 -11.33 6.97 15.19
C GLU A 418 -11.34 7.72 16.53
N ASP A 419 -12.26 8.66 16.70
CA ASP A 419 -12.43 9.47 17.91
C ASP A 419 -11.13 10.10 18.43
N GLY A 420 -10.27 10.53 17.51
CA GLY A 420 -9.02 11.22 17.83
C GLY A 420 -7.91 10.33 18.36
N ARG A 421 -8.02 9.01 18.24
CA ARG A 421 -7.01 8.02 18.63
C ARG A 421 -6.67 7.11 17.45
N VAL A 422 -5.49 6.51 17.47
CA VAL A 422 -5.16 5.43 16.52
C VAL A 422 -5.99 4.21 16.91
N SER A 423 -6.92 3.84 16.01
CA SER A 423 -7.83 2.71 16.16
C SER A 423 -7.37 1.47 15.41
N GLY A 424 -6.42 1.62 14.48
CA GLY A 424 -5.92 0.50 13.71
C GLY A 424 -4.56 0.76 13.10
N VAL A 425 -3.69 -0.26 13.12
CA VAL A 425 -2.40 -0.28 12.44
C VAL A 425 -2.31 -1.54 11.62
N VAL A 426 -2.06 -1.43 10.32
CA VAL A 426 -2.13 -2.54 9.34
C VAL A 426 -0.82 -2.70 8.56
N ASP A 427 -0.68 -3.81 7.84
CA ASP A 427 0.49 -4.15 7.00
C ASP A 427 1.75 -4.46 7.83
N TRP A 428 1.65 -5.50 8.68
CA TRP A 428 2.67 -5.96 9.61
C TRP A 428 3.73 -6.89 9.01
N GLU A 429 3.83 -7.00 7.71
CA GLU A 429 4.74 -7.93 7.00
C GLU A 429 6.23 -7.73 7.32
N ARG A 430 6.59 -6.57 7.91
CA ARG A 430 7.96 -6.19 8.27
C ARG A 430 8.18 -6.07 9.77
N ALA A 431 7.23 -6.50 10.56
CA ALA A 431 7.32 -6.38 12.01
C ALA A 431 8.37 -7.31 12.62
N ALA A 432 8.95 -6.85 13.71
CA ALA A 432 9.89 -7.60 14.54
C ALA A 432 9.67 -7.24 16.01
N LEU A 433 9.92 -8.18 16.96
CA LEU A 433 9.77 -7.93 18.40
C LEU A 433 11.00 -7.29 19.03
N ASP A 434 12.19 -7.73 18.64
CA ASP A 434 13.46 -7.34 19.22
C ASP A 434 14.24 -6.42 18.27
N GLU A 435 13.74 -5.22 18.04
CA GLU A 435 14.38 -4.27 17.12
C GLU A 435 14.82 -3.02 17.89
N LEU A 436 15.83 -2.32 17.34
CA LEU A 436 16.16 -0.99 17.82
C LEU A 436 14.97 -0.05 17.53
N PRO A 437 14.38 0.62 18.54
CA PRO A 437 13.16 1.42 18.36
C PRO A 437 13.43 2.78 17.69
N LEU A 438 14.32 2.79 16.72
CA LEU A 438 14.80 3.98 16.04
C LEU A 438 14.03 4.29 14.76
N TRP A 439 13.55 3.24 14.06
CA TRP A 439 13.10 3.35 12.68
C TRP A 439 11.68 3.88 12.51
N ASP A 440 10.75 3.31 13.24
CA ASP A 440 9.33 3.63 13.10
C ASP A 440 9.01 5.10 13.40
N PRO A 441 9.53 5.72 14.48
CA PRO A 441 9.33 7.15 14.73
C PRO A 441 9.86 8.02 13.59
N VAL A 442 11.08 7.76 13.12
CA VAL A 442 11.67 8.53 12.02
C VAL A 442 10.91 8.32 10.73
N LYS A 443 10.45 7.09 10.46
CA LYS A 443 9.64 6.78 9.27
C LYS A 443 8.29 7.47 9.30
N ALA A 444 7.61 7.55 10.44
CA ALA A 444 6.36 8.27 10.59
C ALA A 444 6.51 9.74 10.19
N VAL A 445 7.53 10.39 10.70
CA VAL A 445 7.85 11.80 10.44
C VAL A 445 8.36 12.02 9.02
N GLY A 446 9.34 11.24 8.58
CA GLY A 446 9.94 11.34 7.26
C GLY A 446 8.94 11.09 6.14
N SER A 447 8.05 10.11 6.29
CA SER A 447 7.00 9.86 5.32
C SER A 447 5.93 10.96 5.29
N ALA A 448 5.60 11.56 6.44
CA ALA A 448 4.71 12.71 6.48
C ALA A 448 5.29 13.87 5.66
N ALA A 449 6.57 14.19 5.85
CA ALA A 449 7.29 15.21 5.08
C ALA A 449 7.38 14.87 3.58
N TYR A 450 7.74 13.63 3.23
CA TYR A 450 7.79 13.16 1.85
C TYR A 450 6.44 13.33 1.12
N HIS A 451 5.33 13.08 1.81
CA HIS A 451 4.01 13.18 1.21
C HIS A 451 3.47 14.61 1.07
N LEU A 452 4.04 15.60 1.75
CA LEU A 452 3.62 17.00 1.61
C LEU A 452 3.72 17.50 0.17
N ASP A 453 4.81 17.21 -0.53
CA ASP A 453 4.98 17.61 -1.93
C ASP A 453 4.03 16.85 -2.86
N ARG A 454 3.86 15.56 -2.63
CA ARG A 454 3.00 14.70 -3.45
C ARG A 454 1.55 15.20 -3.54
N TYR A 455 1.08 15.87 -2.50
CA TYR A 455 -0.29 16.43 -2.44
C TYR A 455 -0.36 17.91 -2.77
N ARG A 456 0.77 18.56 -3.12
CA ARG A 456 0.86 20.01 -3.31
C ARG A 456 0.22 20.78 -2.16
N SER A 457 0.44 20.28 -0.95
CA SER A 457 -0.14 20.82 0.26
C SER A 457 0.67 21.99 0.81
N VAL A 458 1.90 22.19 0.33
CA VAL A 458 2.80 23.23 0.81
C VAL A 458 2.41 24.57 0.21
N PRO A 459 1.93 25.54 1.01
CA PRO A 459 1.63 26.88 0.54
C PRO A 459 2.93 27.63 0.24
N ARG A 460 2.90 28.48 -0.80
CA ARG A 460 4.04 29.33 -1.16
C ARG A 460 4.22 30.53 -0.23
N ARG A 461 3.15 30.96 0.45
CA ARG A 461 3.12 32.15 1.35
C ARG A 461 2.29 31.86 2.59
N GLY A 462 2.50 32.66 3.63
CA GLY A 462 1.75 32.58 4.88
C GLY A 462 2.39 31.72 5.96
N PRO A 463 1.74 31.57 7.14
CA PRO A 463 2.35 30.93 8.32
C PRO A 463 2.77 29.47 8.14
N ALA A 464 2.15 28.75 7.22
CA ALA A 464 2.47 27.36 6.92
C ALA A 464 3.39 27.22 5.69
N ALA A 465 3.88 28.32 5.13
CA ALA A 465 4.85 28.26 4.04
C ALA A 465 6.14 27.58 4.50
N LEU A 466 6.73 26.81 3.61
CA LEU A 466 8.07 26.27 3.77
C LEU A 466 8.97 27.04 2.80
N PRO A 467 9.72 28.06 3.28
CA PRO A 467 10.65 28.79 2.44
C PRO A 467 11.66 27.84 1.81
N GLY A 468 11.93 28.03 0.53
CA GLY A 468 12.86 27.17 -0.20
C GLY A 468 12.34 25.76 -0.48
N TRP A 469 11.04 25.47 -0.29
CA TRP A 469 10.47 24.17 -0.67
C TRP A 469 10.64 23.91 -2.17
N GLY A 470 11.30 22.80 -2.50
CA GLY A 470 11.66 22.47 -3.87
C GLY A 470 12.95 23.14 -4.37
N ASP A 471 13.51 24.11 -3.64
CA ASP A 471 14.85 24.58 -3.86
C ASP A 471 15.83 23.70 -3.07
N LEU A 472 16.52 22.84 -3.75
CA LEU A 472 17.41 21.87 -3.13
C LEU A 472 18.79 22.47 -2.77
N GLY A 473 19.08 23.72 -3.17
CA GLY A 473 20.38 24.35 -2.93
C GLY A 473 21.55 23.44 -3.36
N PRO A 474 22.49 23.12 -2.45
CA PRO A 474 23.63 22.26 -2.78
C PRO A 474 23.23 20.82 -3.17
N TRP A 475 22.01 20.39 -2.90
CA TRP A 475 21.50 19.08 -3.30
C TRP A 475 20.98 19.05 -4.75
N ARG A 476 20.94 20.20 -5.43
CA ARG A 476 20.53 20.28 -6.84
C ARG A 476 21.48 19.45 -7.71
N GLY A 477 20.94 18.50 -8.46
CA GLY A 477 21.73 17.55 -9.26
C GLY A 477 22.28 16.34 -8.49
N LEU A 478 22.22 16.35 -7.15
CA LEU A 478 22.64 15.22 -6.33
C LEU A 478 21.45 14.35 -5.91
N ALA A 479 20.26 14.93 -5.82
CA ALA A 479 19.07 14.22 -5.34
C ALA A 479 17.85 14.49 -6.22
N GLU A 480 17.02 13.48 -6.36
CA GLU A 480 15.72 13.57 -7.03
C GLU A 480 14.77 14.46 -6.20
N PRO A 481 14.26 15.58 -6.76
CA PRO A 481 13.46 16.56 -6.01
C PRO A 481 12.26 15.95 -5.30
N GLN A 482 11.62 14.97 -5.92
CA GLN A 482 10.44 14.29 -5.38
C GLN A 482 10.71 13.43 -4.15
N PHE A 483 11.98 13.08 -3.87
CA PHE A 483 12.41 12.34 -2.69
C PHE A 483 13.09 13.25 -1.68
N ALA A 484 13.82 14.25 -2.17
CA ALA A 484 14.70 15.07 -1.35
C ALA A 484 14.02 16.24 -0.63
N ALA A 485 13.05 16.92 -1.25
CA ALA A 485 12.48 18.15 -0.70
C ALA A 485 11.85 17.94 0.69
N GLY A 486 11.08 16.88 0.86
CA GLY A 486 10.48 16.53 2.16
C GLY A 486 11.52 16.16 3.21
N PHE A 487 12.49 15.32 2.86
CA PHE A 487 13.56 14.91 3.76
C PHE A 487 14.42 16.10 4.19
N ARG A 488 14.87 16.92 3.24
CA ARG A 488 15.67 18.11 3.52
C ARG A 488 14.96 19.08 4.46
N ALA A 489 13.66 19.34 4.21
CA ALA A 489 12.87 20.26 5.03
C ALA A 489 12.55 19.71 6.44
N ALA A 490 12.51 18.39 6.61
CA ALA A 490 12.24 17.77 7.91
C ALA A 490 13.50 17.61 8.77
N PHE A 491 14.67 17.33 8.15
CA PHE A 491 15.84 16.87 8.87
C PHE A 491 17.10 17.67 8.66
N VAL A 492 17.18 18.49 7.61
CA VAL A 492 18.46 19.17 7.24
C VAL A 492 18.32 20.68 7.26
N GLN A 493 17.24 21.22 6.71
CA GLN A 493 17.05 22.66 6.58
C GLN A 493 16.36 23.23 7.81
N PRO A 494 16.92 24.28 8.45
CA PRO A 494 16.24 24.97 9.54
C PRO A 494 14.86 25.49 9.13
N GLY A 495 13.88 25.37 10.03
CA GLY A 495 12.55 25.86 9.79
C GLY A 495 11.50 25.22 10.70
N TRP A 496 10.25 25.71 10.61
CA TRP A 496 9.18 25.23 11.48
C TRP A 496 8.92 23.71 11.32
N LEU A 497 9.11 23.15 10.13
CA LEU A 497 8.90 21.72 9.89
C LEU A 497 10.01 20.89 10.55
N ALA A 498 11.26 21.30 10.39
CA ALA A 498 12.39 20.66 11.07
C ALA A 498 12.22 20.72 12.60
N ASN A 499 11.82 21.88 13.14
CA ASN A 499 11.55 22.02 14.56
C ASN A 499 10.43 21.10 15.03
N LEU A 500 9.30 21.06 14.31
CA LEU A 500 8.20 20.14 14.61
C LEU A 500 8.67 18.68 14.61
N CYS A 501 9.43 18.27 13.59
CA CYS A 501 9.93 16.91 13.46
C CYS A 501 10.91 16.55 14.57
N ARG A 502 11.88 17.44 14.85
CA ARG A 502 12.86 17.27 15.92
C ARG A 502 12.18 17.14 17.27
N ASP A 503 11.34 18.11 17.63
CA ASP A 503 10.71 18.16 18.96
C ASP A 503 9.83 16.93 19.21
N ALA A 504 9.11 16.47 18.17
CA ALA A 504 8.30 15.27 18.22
C ALA A 504 9.16 13.99 18.39
N LEU A 505 10.29 13.89 17.67
CA LEU A 505 11.20 12.74 17.78
C LEU A 505 11.93 12.73 19.13
N VAL A 506 12.44 13.87 19.60
CA VAL A 506 13.09 14.01 20.91
C VAL A 506 12.11 13.58 22.02
N THR A 507 10.87 14.08 21.96
CA THR A 507 9.83 13.70 22.92
C THR A 507 9.56 12.20 22.89
N THR A 508 9.47 11.61 21.71
CA THR A 508 9.23 10.17 21.54
C THR A 508 10.39 9.34 22.09
N PHE A 509 11.63 9.70 21.76
CA PHE A 509 12.83 8.99 22.23
C PHE A 509 12.93 9.04 23.77
N ARG A 510 12.74 10.21 24.38
CA ARG A 510 12.71 10.34 25.84
C ARG A 510 11.61 9.48 26.48
N ARG A 511 10.40 9.47 25.88
CA ARG A 511 9.26 8.67 26.36
C ARG A 511 9.52 7.18 26.29
N THR A 512 10.25 6.71 25.28
CA THR A 512 10.56 5.28 25.09
C THR A 512 11.87 4.85 25.74
N GLY A 513 12.59 5.76 26.40
CA GLY A 513 13.88 5.46 27.05
C GLY A 513 15.05 5.33 26.08
N VAL A 514 14.90 5.81 24.85
CA VAL A 514 15.98 5.85 23.86
C VAL A 514 16.79 7.12 24.07
N PRO A 515 18.12 7.04 24.25
CA PRO A 515 18.94 8.23 24.35
C PRO A 515 18.87 9.10 23.10
N VAL A 516 18.65 10.41 23.27
CA VAL A 516 18.44 11.36 22.16
C VAL A 516 19.64 11.39 21.21
N GLY A 517 20.84 11.10 21.70
CA GLY A 517 22.07 11.00 20.88
C GLY A 517 21.97 9.99 19.72
N TRP A 518 21.02 9.06 19.77
CA TRP A 518 20.77 8.12 18.66
C TRP A 518 20.02 8.73 17.47
N LEU A 519 19.48 9.96 17.57
CA LEU A 519 18.68 10.55 16.50
C LEU A 519 19.43 10.71 15.16
N PRO A 520 20.69 11.19 15.10
CA PRO A 520 21.42 11.26 13.84
C PRO A 520 21.58 9.88 13.18
N THR A 521 21.95 8.87 13.97
CA THR A 521 22.03 7.48 13.51
C THR A 521 20.69 7.00 13.00
N ALA A 522 19.61 7.23 13.74
CA ALA A 522 18.25 6.83 13.34
C ALA A 522 17.81 7.46 12.02
N ILE A 523 18.12 8.74 11.79
CA ILE A 523 17.76 9.45 10.55
C ILE A 523 18.57 8.92 9.36
N THR A 524 19.87 8.69 9.52
CA THR A 524 20.71 8.12 8.45
C THR A 524 20.23 6.71 8.10
N MET A 525 20.07 5.86 9.10
CA MET A 525 19.64 4.47 8.89
C MET A 525 18.19 4.36 8.41
N TYR A 526 17.33 5.34 8.67
CA TYR A 526 16.03 5.44 8.00
C TYR A 526 16.18 5.51 6.49
N LEU A 527 17.09 6.34 5.96
CA LEU A 527 17.33 6.40 4.51
C LEU A 527 17.88 5.08 3.98
N VAL A 528 18.81 4.45 4.69
CA VAL A 528 19.33 3.12 4.36
C VAL A 528 18.16 2.13 4.22
N ARG A 529 17.28 2.06 5.20
CA ARG A 529 16.11 1.18 5.16
C ARG A 529 15.13 1.56 4.03
N GLN A 530 14.96 2.85 3.70
CA GLN A 530 14.12 3.24 2.55
C GLN A 530 14.70 2.74 1.22
N VAL A 531 16.01 2.75 1.04
CA VAL A 531 16.67 2.16 -0.15
C VAL A 531 16.42 0.66 -0.19
N LEU A 532 16.74 -0.07 0.88
CA LEU A 532 16.63 -1.52 0.97
C LEU A 532 15.16 -2.01 0.86
N GLN A 533 14.22 -1.26 1.40
CA GLN A 533 12.79 -1.56 1.28
C GLN A 533 12.20 -1.27 -0.11
N SER A 534 12.97 -0.62 -0.98
CA SER A 534 12.51 -0.18 -2.31
C SER A 534 13.04 -1.05 -3.46
N THR A 535 13.66 -2.19 -3.19
CA THR A 535 14.30 -3.08 -4.17
C THR A 535 13.37 -3.53 -5.31
N ASP A 536 12.07 -3.62 -5.05
CA ASP A 536 11.06 -3.90 -6.07
C ASP A 536 10.86 -2.75 -7.10
N SER A 537 11.47 -1.60 -6.88
CA SER A 537 11.29 -0.41 -7.71
C SER A 537 12.64 0.28 -7.97
N PRO A 538 13.31 -0.02 -9.08
CA PRO A 538 14.59 0.61 -9.44
C PRO A 538 14.56 2.14 -9.35
N ARG A 539 13.43 2.76 -9.72
CA ARG A 539 13.23 4.21 -9.56
C ARG A 539 13.24 4.65 -8.10
N SER A 540 12.65 3.87 -7.20
CA SER A 540 12.63 4.22 -5.77
C SER A 540 13.99 4.00 -5.13
N VAL A 541 14.70 2.95 -5.50
CA VAL A 541 16.11 2.71 -5.09
C VAL A 541 16.98 3.89 -5.52
N ALA A 542 16.93 4.27 -6.81
CA ALA A 542 17.67 5.40 -7.33
C ALA A 542 17.30 6.72 -6.62
N GLY A 543 16.00 6.94 -6.37
CA GLY A 543 15.49 8.14 -5.70
C GLY A 543 15.96 8.24 -4.26
N TRP A 544 15.77 7.22 -3.43
CA TRP A 544 16.24 7.22 -2.04
C TRP A 544 17.76 7.18 -1.95
N GLY A 545 18.44 6.43 -2.84
CA GLY A 545 19.89 6.42 -2.95
C GLY A 545 20.46 7.80 -3.28
N SER A 546 19.78 8.59 -4.13
CA SER A 546 20.21 9.96 -4.42
C SER A 546 20.08 10.89 -3.21
N VAL A 547 19.07 10.69 -2.35
CA VAL A 547 18.95 11.44 -1.08
C VAL A 547 20.06 11.06 -0.11
N LEU A 548 20.38 9.77 -0.01
CA LEU A 548 21.48 9.29 0.83
C LEU A 548 22.85 9.88 0.37
N ARG A 549 23.10 9.90 -0.94
CA ARG A 549 24.28 10.58 -1.52
C ARG A 549 24.31 12.07 -1.21
N ALA A 550 23.17 12.75 -1.28
CA ALA A 550 23.10 14.17 -0.95
C ALA A 550 23.38 14.41 0.54
N LEU A 551 22.90 13.55 1.42
CA LEU A 551 23.19 13.61 2.85
C LEU A 551 24.70 13.36 3.11
N ALA A 552 25.32 12.46 2.36
CA ALA A 552 26.74 12.14 2.49
C ALA A 552 27.69 13.33 2.25
N VAL A 553 27.30 14.29 1.40
CA VAL A 553 28.05 15.52 1.13
C VAL A 553 27.54 16.72 1.93
N CYS A 554 26.55 16.55 2.79
CA CYS A 554 26.05 17.59 3.67
C CYS A 554 27.05 17.82 4.83
N PRO A 555 27.27 19.07 5.25
CA PRO A 555 28.05 19.33 6.47
C PRO A 555 27.47 18.57 7.67
N ALA A 556 28.33 18.02 8.52
CA ALA A 556 27.90 17.23 9.69
C ALA A 556 27.03 18.02 10.68
N THR A 557 27.05 19.34 10.62
CA THR A 557 26.26 20.26 11.44
C THR A 557 24.74 20.06 11.33
N TRP A 558 24.25 19.36 10.29
CA TRP A 558 22.84 19.00 10.26
C TRP A 558 22.44 18.11 11.44
N ALA A 559 23.36 17.29 11.92
CA ALA A 559 23.13 16.41 13.06
C ALA A 559 23.10 17.16 14.38
N ASP A 560 23.83 18.29 14.49
CA ASP A 560 23.95 19.09 15.72
C ASP A 560 22.61 19.64 16.20
N GLN A 561 21.67 19.89 15.27
CA GLN A 561 20.30 20.32 15.63
C GLN A 561 19.51 19.28 16.41
N PHE A 562 19.93 18.02 16.42
CA PHE A 562 19.31 16.92 17.17
C PHE A 562 20.07 16.56 18.45
N VAL A 563 21.28 17.13 18.65
CA VAL A 563 22.07 16.93 19.87
C VAL A 563 21.66 18.00 20.88
N ASP A 564 21.13 17.55 22.03
CA ASP A 564 20.80 18.48 23.11
C ASP A 564 22.08 18.85 23.87
N HIS A 565 22.64 20.02 23.55
CA HIS A 565 23.86 20.54 24.21
C HIS A 565 23.72 20.68 25.75
N ARG A 566 22.49 20.60 26.30
CA ARG A 566 22.28 20.68 27.75
C ARG A 566 22.54 19.37 28.49
N THR A 567 22.53 18.24 27.77
CA THR A 567 22.70 16.91 28.40
C THR A 567 24.19 16.51 28.55
N ILE A 568 25.08 17.17 27.83
CA ILE A 568 26.51 16.86 27.87
C ILE A 568 27.19 17.41 29.13
N ILE A 569 26.60 18.42 29.80
CA ILE A 569 27.21 19.11 30.94
C ILE A 569 26.90 18.44 32.30
N THR A 570 25.93 17.54 32.40
CA THR A 570 25.54 16.93 33.71
C THR A 570 26.06 15.51 33.93
N GLY A 571 26.86 14.94 33.05
CA GLY A 571 27.47 13.61 33.19
C GLY A 571 28.82 13.57 33.90
N GLY A 572 29.32 14.68 34.39
CA GLY A 572 30.64 14.79 34.96
C GLY A 572 30.72 15.30 36.39
N SER A 573 29.96 14.71 37.32
CA SER A 573 30.24 14.85 38.76
C SER A 573 29.36 13.93 39.61
N HIS A 574 29.71 12.69 39.73
CA HIS A 574 29.55 11.90 40.97
C HIS A 574 30.64 10.84 40.95
N GLY A 575 31.68 11.14 41.81
CA GLY A 575 32.74 10.24 42.19
C GLY A 575 32.25 9.10 43.10
#